data_2a2c5a5a350bdd3c395dd6265a2d4cfe
#
_entry.id   2a2c5a5a350bdd3c395dd6265a2d4cfe
#
_cell.length_a   1.000
_cell.length_b   1.000
_cell.length_c   1.000
_cell.angle_alpha   90.00
_cell.angle_beta   90.00
_cell.angle_gamma   90.00
#
_symmetry.space_group_name_H-M   'P 1'
#
loop_
_entity.id
_entity.type
_entity.pdbx_description
1 polymer ?
#
loop_
_entity_poly.entity_id
_entity_poly.type
_entity_poly.pdbx_seq_one_letter_code
_entity_poly.pdbx_strand_id
1 'polypeptide(L)'
;MLFKKTYKLATMLAVMGALTGHAASDIDLNSIGYFSFTPLPAELQAQKDTLLLSDSPEYVGPVGGVLSAGSINGKGRIYFYHVNEMAEPHKIAIILENTGNEPNGIAVFRELKSIATSDYFAAGRDLSRKELEQPLTDKPLYSFVMPPKSRQLVFTDLEHSPIPKDALFTGIVDLQTSAPVFARVDRKSVV
;
A
#
# COMPACT_ATOMS: atom_id res chain seq x y z
N MET A 1 -2.07 -8.42 29.22
CA MET A 1 -0.89 -7.67 29.72
C MET A 1 0.27 -7.59 28.73
N LEU A 2 0.28 -8.37 27.65
CA LEU A 2 1.34 -8.38 26.62
C LEU A 2 1.22 -7.20 25.62
N PHE A 3 0.01 -6.73 25.31
CA PHE A 3 -0.23 -5.66 24.33
C PHE A 3 0.31 -4.28 24.73
N LYS A 4 0.39 -3.95 26.02
CA LYS A 4 0.89 -2.64 26.49
C LYS A 4 2.40 -2.44 26.28
N LYS A 5 3.19 -3.51 26.16
CA LYS A 5 4.66 -3.41 25.93
C LYS A 5 5.02 -3.13 24.48
N THR A 6 4.22 -3.62 23.54
CA THR A 6 4.50 -3.46 22.08
C THR A 6 4.28 -2.03 21.60
N TYR A 7 3.25 -1.33 22.10
CA TYR A 7 3.01 0.07 21.72
C TYR A 7 4.10 1.04 22.23
N LYS A 8 4.70 0.76 23.38
CA LYS A 8 5.80 1.59 23.92
C LYS A 8 7.05 1.51 23.04
N LEU A 9 7.33 0.35 22.47
CA LEU A 9 8.49 0.15 21.60
C LEU A 9 8.31 0.84 20.22
N ALA A 10 7.11 0.73 19.63
CA ALA A 10 6.80 1.34 18.34
C ALA A 10 6.83 2.88 18.39
N THR A 11 6.29 3.47 19.46
CA THR A 11 6.31 4.93 19.64
C THR A 11 7.74 5.46 19.88
N MET A 12 8.58 4.67 20.54
CA MET A 12 9.98 5.04 20.78
C MET A 12 10.82 4.99 19.49
N LEU A 13 10.58 4.03 18.61
CA LEU A 13 11.23 3.96 17.29
C LEU A 13 10.84 5.14 16.40
N ALA A 14 9.58 5.55 16.42
CA ALA A 14 9.11 6.70 15.62
C ALA A 14 9.73 8.03 16.05
N VAL A 15 9.98 8.23 17.35
CA VAL A 15 10.65 9.42 17.86
C VAL A 15 12.15 9.42 17.54
N MET A 16 12.79 8.24 17.52
CA MET A 16 14.23 8.14 17.19
C MET A 16 14.50 8.33 15.68
N GLY A 17 13.55 8.03 14.80
CA GLY A 17 13.66 8.29 13.36
C GLY A 17 13.59 9.76 12.97
N ALA A 18 13.16 10.65 13.85
CA ALA A 18 13.13 12.11 13.64
C ALA A 18 14.44 12.81 14.04
N LEU A 19 15.35 12.13 14.71
CA LEU A 19 16.66 12.65 15.09
C LEU A 19 17.71 12.27 14.04
N THR A 20 17.93 13.18 13.12
CA THR A 20 19.07 13.33 12.19
C THR A 20 20.19 12.29 12.28
N GLY A 21 20.35 11.53 11.25
CA GLY A 21 21.45 10.80 10.63
C GLY A 21 22.84 10.76 11.29
N HIS A 22 22.94 10.43 12.56
CA HIS A 22 24.17 9.91 13.14
C HIS A 22 23.88 8.51 13.59
N ALA A 23 24.74 7.58 13.19
CA ALA A 23 24.65 6.18 13.57
C ALA A 23 24.50 6.09 15.10
N ALA A 24 23.32 5.70 15.56
CA ALA A 24 23.02 5.49 16.98
C ALA A 24 23.65 4.16 17.45
N SER A 25 24.96 3.97 17.17
CA SER A 25 25.69 2.78 17.58
C SER A 25 25.96 2.69 19.08
N ASP A 26 25.74 3.80 19.82
CA ASP A 26 26.09 3.90 21.23
C ASP A 26 24.95 4.32 22.16
N ILE A 27 23.70 4.22 21.73
CA ILE A 27 22.59 4.48 22.65
C ILE A 27 22.36 3.23 23.50
N ASP A 28 22.80 3.26 24.74
CA ASP A 28 22.40 2.28 25.75
C ASP A 28 20.91 2.44 26.05
N LEU A 29 20.10 1.55 25.47
CA LEU A 29 18.64 1.56 25.68
C LEU A 29 18.25 1.34 27.16
N ASN A 30 19.16 0.81 27.99
CA ASN A 30 18.95 0.68 29.42
C ASN A 30 19.16 1.99 30.18
N SER A 31 19.87 2.96 29.58
CA SER A 31 20.05 4.30 30.13
C SER A 31 18.90 5.25 29.84
N ILE A 32 18.00 4.88 28.91
CA ILE A 32 16.80 5.67 28.62
C ILE A 32 15.80 5.45 29.75
N GLY A 33 15.64 6.44 30.60
CA GLY A 33 14.67 6.41 31.70
C GLY A 33 13.27 6.08 31.19
N TYR A 34 12.49 5.37 31.98
CA TYR A 34 11.09 5.09 31.67
C TYR A 34 10.30 6.40 31.64
N PHE A 35 9.97 6.88 30.43
CA PHE A 35 9.05 8.01 30.31
C PHE A 35 7.64 7.56 30.66
N SER A 36 7.04 8.17 31.66
CA SER A 36 5.63 8.01 31.94
C SER A 36 4.85 8.87 30.96
N PHE A 37 4.18 8.21 29.99
CA PHE A 37 3.26 8.89 29.09
C PHE A 37 1.85 8.87 29.67
N THR A 38 1.18 10.00 29.67
CA THR A 38 -0.25 10.05 29.93
C THR A 38 -0.98 9.42 28.74
N PRO A 39 -1.76 8.35 28.95
CA PRO A 39 -2.54 7.78 27.86
C PRO A 39 -3.50 8.83 27.30
N LEU A 40 -3.44 9.09 25.99
CA LEU A 40 -4.48 9.85 25.32
C LEU A 40 -5.72 8.96 25.23
N PRO A 41 -6.90 9.45 25.61
CA PRO A 41 -8.15 8.74 25.36
C PRO A 41 -8.32 8.61 23.86
N ALA A 42 -8.33 7.37 23.36
CA ALA A 42 -8.54 7.06 21.95
C ALA A 42 -9.73 6.12 21.83
N GLU A 43 -10.68 6.50 20.99
CA GLU A 43 -11.80 5.66 20.60
C GLU A 43 -11.52 5.06 19.23
N LEU A 44 -11.56 3.72 19.14
CA LEU A 44 -11.42 3.02 17.87
C LEU A 44 -12.80 2.95 17.21
N GLN A 45 -12.96 3.69 16.13
CA GLN A 45 -14.12 3.57 15.25
C GLN A 45 -13.79 2.63 14.11
N ALA A 46 -14.42 1.43 14.11
CA ALA A 46 -14.30 0.50 12.99
C ALA A 46 -15.03 1.08 11.77
N GLN A 47 -14.29 1.31 10.69
CA GLN A 47 -14.87 1.64 9.39
C GLN A 47 -15.14 0.34 8.61
N LYS A 48 -16.21 0.33 7.79
CA LYS A 48 -16.56 -0.82 6.95
C LYS A 48 -15.77 -0.88 5.63
N ASP A 49 -14.80 -0.01 5.46
CA ASP A 49 -14.00 0.08 4.25
C ASP A 49 -13.02 -1.10 4.15
N THR A 50 -12.78 -1.58 2.94
CA THR A 50 -11.90 -2.72 2.69
C THR A 50 -10.47 -2.25 2.45
N LEU A 51 -9.49 -2.85 3.14
CA LEU A 51 -8.07 -2.75 2.79
C LEU A 51 -7.61 -4.06 2.15
N LEU A 52 -7.18 -4.00 0.90
CA LEU A 52 -6.41 -5.06 0.25
C LEU A 52 -4.93 -4.67 0.32
N LEU A 53 -4.21 -5.29 1.27
CA LEU A 53 -2.78 -5.12 1.44
C LEU A 53 -2.03 -6.19 0.63
N SER A 54 -1.04 -5.76 -0.16
CA SER A 54 -0.17 -6.60 -0.96
C SER A 54 1.28 -6.33 -0.60
N ASP A 55 1.80 -7.07 0.37
CA ASP A 55 3.16 -6.98 0.89
C ASP A 55 3.78 -8.35 1.20
N SER A 56 3.06 -9.43 0.90
CA SER A 56 3.51 -10.79 1.14
C SER A 56 3.35 -11.64 -0.13
N PRO A 57 4.47 -12.01 -0.78
CA PRO A 57 5.86 -11.76 -0.37
C PRO A 57 6.27 -10.30 -0.58
N GLU A 58 7.06 -9.74 0.36
CA GLU A 58 7.67 -8.41 0.18
C GLU A 58 8.66 -8.42 -0.98
N TYR A 59 9.51 -9.46 -1.03
CA TYR A 59 10.50 -9.69 -2.09
C TYR A 59 9.88 -10.58 -3.18
N VAL A 60 9.68 -9.99 -4.36
CA VAL A 60 9.02 -10.66 -5.48
C VAL A 60 10.06 -11.39 -6.32
N GLY A 61 10.02 -12.71 -6.24
CA GLY A 61 10.85 -13.63 -7.00
C GLY A 61 10.17 -14.12 -8.29
N PRO A 62 10.79 -15.10 -8.98
CA PRO A 62 10.33 -15.60 -10.28
C PRO A 62 9.04 -16.44 -10.20
N VAL A 63 8.67 -16.92 -9.01
CA VAL A 63 7.52 -17.80 -8.82
C VAL A 63 6.26 -16.99 -8.54
N GLY A 64 5.17 -17.30 -9.25
CA GLY A 64 3.86 -16.66 -9.09
C GLY A 64 3.71 -15.37 -9.89
N GLY A 65 2.47 -15.09 -10.30
CA GLY A 65 2.08 -13.85 -10.98
C GLY A 65 1.18 -12.99 -10.13
N VAL A 66 0.32 -13.63 -9.32
CA VAL A 66 -0.59 -12.95 -8.37
C VAL A 66 0.15 -12.73 -7.06
N LEU A 67 0.27 -11.48 -6.64
CA LEU A 67 0.93 -11.09 -5.39
C LEU A 67 -0.09 -11.03 -4.24
N SER A 68 -1.27 -10.49 -4.52
CA SER A 68 -2.38 -10.46 -3.57
C SER A 68 -3.71 -10.41 -4.31
N ALA A 69 -4.76 -10.92 -3.68
CA ALA A 69 -6.10 -10.85 -4.23
C ALA A 69 -7.16 -10.87 -3.13
N GLY A 70 -8.27 -10.17 -3.35
CA GLY A 70 -9.37 -10.11 -2.41
C GLY A 70 -10.59 -9.41 -2.95
N SER A 71 -11.71 -9.52 -2.25
CA SER A 71 -12.97 -8.86 -2.62
C SER A 71 -13.06 -7.49 -1.99
N ILE A 72 -13.46 -6.49 -2.78
CA ILE A 72 -13.79 -5.14 -2.33
C ILE A 72 -15.28 -4.92 -2.57
N ASN A 73 -15.98 -4.42 -1.56
CA ASN A 73 -17.39 -4.08 -1.64
C ASN A 73 -17.63 -2.70 -1.02
N GLY A 74 -18.13 -1.75 -1.79
CA GLY A 74 -18.22 -0.36 -1.40
C GLY A 74 -16.86 0.34 -1.46
N LYS A 75 -16.49 1.11 -0.44
CA LYS A 75 -15.20 1.79 -0.37
C LYS A 75 -14.08 0.81 -0.08
N GLY A 76 -12.94 1.00 -0.76
CA GLY A 76 -11.77 0.17 -0.55
C GLY A 76 -10.47 0.86 -0.95
N ARG A 77 -9.41 0.40 -0.32
CA ARG A 77 -8.04 0.77 -0.64
C ARG A 77 -7.27 -0.48 -1.04
N ILE A 78 -6.56 -0.41 -2.16
CA ILE A 78 -5.52 -1.37 -2.52
C ILE A 78 -4.20 -0.68 -2.20
N TYR A 79 -3.40 -1.29 -1.33
CA TYR A 79 -2.06 -0.82 -0.97
C TYR A 79 -1.05 -1.91 -1.29
N PHE A 80 -0.07 -1.60 -2.13
CA PHE A 80 0.99 -2.54 -2.48
C PHE A 80 2.36 -2.00 -2.09
N TYR A 81 3.24 -2.93 -1.69
CA TYR A 81 4.61 -2.68 -1.25
C TYR A 81 5.46 -3.89 -1.61
N HIS A 82 6.31 -3.78 -2.63
CA HIS A 82 7.09 -4.90 -3.13
C HIS A 82 8.48 -4.48 -3.55
N VAL A 83 9.45 -5.36 -3.31
CA VAL A 83 10.84 -5.25 -3.78
C VAL A 83 11.04 -6.25 -4.91
N ASN A 84 11.64 -5.83 -6.01
CA ASN A 84 12.02 -6.73 -7.09
C ASN A 84 13.29 -7.52 -6.74
N GLU A 85 13.17 -8.82 -6.47
CA GLU A 85 14.29 -9.72 -6.24
C GLU A 85 14.85 -10.33 -7.55
N MET A 86 14.16 -10.14 -8.68
CA MET A 86 14.58 -10.72 -9.97
C MET A 86 15.68 -9.89 -10.64
N ALA A 87 16.50 -10.56 -11.47
CA ALA A 87 17.52 -9.88 -12.28
C ALA A 87 16.87 -8.90 -13.29
N GLU A 88 15.74 -9.30 -13.87
CA GLU A 88 15.03 -8.51 -14.86
C GLU A 88 14.01 -7.55 -14.20
N PRO A 89 13.81 -6.37 -14.78
CA PRO A 89 12.74 -5.49 -14.32
C PRO A 89 11.37 -6.14 -14.45
N HIS A 90 10.44 -5.83 -13.54
CA HIS A 90 9.04 -6.18 -13.68
C HIS A 90 8.12 -4.97 -13.42
N LYS A 91 6.84 -5.16 -13.58
CA LYS A 91 5.79 -4.16 -13.30
C LYS A 91 4.75 -4.73 -12.36
N ILE A 92 4.05 -3.85 -11.67
CA ILE A 92 2.82 -4.17 -10.94
C ILE A 92 1.63 -3.84 -11.82
N ALA A 93 0.61 -4.68 -11.79
CA ALA A 93 -0.68 -4.43 -12.42
C ALA A 93 -1.79 -4.60 -11.38
N ILE A 94 -2.74 -3.68 -11.38
CA ILE A 94 -3.96 -3.77 -10.57
C ILE A 94 -5.11 -4.14 -11.48
N ILE A 95 -5.71 -5.30 -11.25
CA ILE A 95 -6.78 -5.85 -12.08
C ILE A 95 -8.04 -5.98 -11.22
N LEU A 96 -9.14 -5.41 -11.68
CA LEU A 96 -10.46 -5.62 -11.11
C LEU A 96 -11.22 -6.66 -11.96
N GLU A 97 -11.91 -7.57 -11.30
CA GLU A 97 -12.74 -8.60 -11.94
C GLU A 97 -14.19 -8.50 -11.44
N ASN A 98 -15.12 -8.22 -12.33
CA ASN A 98 -16.54 -8.34 -12.05
C ASN A 98 -16.95 -9.80 -12.25
N THR A 99 -17.00 -10.55 -11.17
CA THR A 99 -17.42 -11.98 -11.18
C THR A 99 -18.95 -12.12 -11.14
N GLY A 100 -19.68 -11.03 -10.97
CA GLY A 100 -21.14 -10.98 -10.93
C GLY A 100 -21.80 -11.16 -12.31
N ASN A 101 -23.13 -11.26 -12.31
CA ASN A 101 -23.94 -11.37 -13.52
C ASN A 101 -24.52 -10.01 -13.96
N GLU A 102 -24.31 -8.96 -13.16
CA GLU A 102 -24.79 -7.61 -13.42
C GLU A 102 -23.63 -6.64 -13.65
N PRO A 103 -23.84 -5.52 -14.34
CA PRO A 103 -22.86 -4.45 -14.45
C PRO A 103 -22.49 -3.89 -13.08
N ASN A 104 -21.21 -3.55 -12.89
CA ASN A 104 -20.70 -2.99 -11.64
C ASN A 104 -20.07 -1.61 -11.88
N GLY A 105 -20.59 -0.59 -11.21
CA GLY A 105 -20.04 0.77 -11.25
C GLY A 105 -18.80 0.88 -10.38
N ILE A 106 -17.72 1.41 -10.95
CA ILE A 106 -16.44 1.65 -10.27
C ILE A 106 -16.14 3.14 -10.33
N ALA A 107 -15.78 3.73 -9.19
CA ALA A 107 -15.24 5.07 -9.09
C ALA A 107 -13.86 5.02 -8.44
N VAL A 108 -12.85 5.56 -9.10
CA VAL A 108 -11.47 5.65 -8.62
C VAL A 108 -11.22 7.08 -8.16
N PHE A 109 -10.80 7.25 -6.91
CA PHE A 109 -10.63 8.54 -6.27
C PHE A 109 -9.18 8.98 -6.18
N ARG A 110 -8.26 8.03 -6.09
CA ARG A 110 -6.84 8.32 -5.97
C ARG A 110 -5.98 7.16 -6.49
N GLU A 111 -4.92 7.49 -7.21
CA GLU A 111 -3.88 6.58 -7.67
C GLU A 111 -2.54 7.24 -7.37
N LEU A 112 -1.78 6.67 -6.45
CA LEU A 112 -0.47 7.15 -6.05
C LEU A 112 0.56 6.03 -6.14
N LYS A 113 1.77 6.37 -6.59
CA LYS A 113 2.93 5.48 -6.58
C LYS A 113 4.17 6.22 -6.13
N SER A 114 5.08 5.49 -5.49
CA SER A 114 6.42 5.99 -5.17
C SER A 114 7.32 6.01 -6.42
N ILE A 115 8.51 6.58 -6.28
CA ILE A 115 9.64 6.22 -7.13
C ILE A 115 10.04 4.77 -6.84
N ALA A 116 10.53 4.05 -7.86
CA ALA A 116 11.16 2.75 -7.68
C ALA A 116 12.65 2.97 -7.34
N THR A 117 13.07 2.57 -6.14
CA THR A 117 14.42 2.83 -5.64
C THR A 117 14.87 1.79 -4.63
N SER A 118 16.18 1.52 -4.56
CA SER A 118 16.79 0.71 -3.51
C SER A 118 16.92 1.45 -2.16
N ASP A 119 16.70 2.77 -2.12
CA ASP A 119 16.48 3.51 -0.87
C ASP A 119 15.00 3.36 -0.46
N TYR A 120 14.70 2.36 0.36
CA TYR A 120 13.35 2.04 0.80
C TYR A 120 12.70 3.16 1.62
N PHE A 121 13.51 3.92 2.39
CA PHE A 121 13.02 5.10 3.09
C PHE A 121 12.62 6.22 2.13
N ALA A 122 13.38 6.40 1.04
CA ALA A 122 13.03 7.37 0.02
C ALA A 122 11.72 7.01 -0.68
N ALA A 123 11.51 5.72 -1.02
CA ALA A 123 10.24 5.26 -1.59
C ALA A 123 9.06 5.53 -0.66
N GLY A 124 9.18 5.17 0.63
CA GLY A 124 8.13 5.41 1.63
C GLY A 124 7.85 6.89 1.85
N ARG A 125 8.89 7.72 1.97
CA ARG A 125 8.74 9.18 2.09
C ARG A 125 8.06 9.80 0.87
N ASP A 126 8.41 9.36 -0.33
CA ASP A 126 7.82 9.88 -1.58
C ASP A 126 6.32 9.57 -1.64
N LEU A 127 5.91 8.33 -1.33
CA LEU A 127 4.49 7.98 -1.30
C LEU A 127 3.73 8.76 -0.22
N SER A 128 4.28 8.83 1.00
CA SER A 128 3.65 9.56 2.11
C SER A 128 3.50 11.06 1.81
N ARG A 129 4.52 11.68 1.19
CA ARG A 129 4.47 13.07 0.75
C ARG A 129 3.34 13.27 -0.27
N LYS A 130 3.26 12.41 -1.29
CA LYS A 130 2.19 12.47 -2.31
C LYS A 130 0.80 12.29 -1.69
N GLU A 131 0.67 11.40 -0.71
CA GLU A 131 -0.60 11.18 -0.01
C GLU A 131 -1.05 12.42 0.78
N LEU A 132 -0.12 13.14 1.40
CA LEU A 132 -0.40 14.41 2.09
C LEU A 132 -0.72 15.55 1.12
N GLU A 133 0.00 15.64 0.01
CA GLU A 133 -0.19 16.67 -1.02
C GLU A 133 -1.47 16.45 -1.84
N GLN A 134 -1.93 15.21 -1.94
CA GLN A 134 -3.12 14.82 -2.71
C GLN A 134 -4.14 14.13 -1.79
N PRO A 135 -4.80 14.89 -0.90
CA PRO A 135 -5.77 14.33 0.03
C PRO A 135 -6.95 13.69 -0.73
N LEU A 136 -7.53 12.66 -0.13
CA LEU A 136 -8.72 12.04 -0.68
C LEU A 136 -9.87 13.06 -0.73
N THR A 137 -10.54 13.15 -1.88
CA THR A 137 -11.69 14.04 -2.11
C THR A 137 -12.94 13.21 -2.41
N ASP A 138 -14.12 13.85 -2.33
CA ASP A 138 -15.38 13.20 -2.68
C ASP A 138 -15.59 13.09 -4.21
N LYS A 139 -14.72 13.73 -5.00
CA LYS A 139 -14.81 13.69 -6.46
C LYS A 139 -13.86 12.63 -7.00
N PRO A 140 -14.35 11.62 -7.75
CA PRO A 140 -13.49 10.62 -8.37
C PRO A 140 -12.59 11.23 -9.46
N LEU A 141 -11.38 10.66 -9.61
CA LEU A 141 -10.50 10.93 -10.76
C LEU A 141 -11.18 10.50 -12.06
N TYR A 142 -11.77 9.31 -12.03
CA TYR A 142 -12.57 8.77 -13.13
C TYR A 142 -13.54 7.70 -12.61
N SER A 143 -14.55 7.39 -13.44
CA SER A 143 -15.50 6.32 -13.17
C SER A 143 -15.82 5.56 -14.45
N PHE A 144 -16.16 4.28 -14.29
CA PHE A 144 -16.55 3.41 -15.41
C PHE A 144 -17.52 2.32 -14.92
N VAL A 145 -18.13 1.63 -15.88
CA VAL A 145 -18.97 0.48 -15.59
C VAL A 145 -18.31 -0.77 -16.13
N MET A 146 -18.08 -1.75 -15.28
CA MET A 146 -17.57 -3.06 -15.66
C MET A 146 -18.73 -3.94 -16.10
N PRO A 147 -18.73 -4.49 -17.35
CA PRO A 147 -19.68 -5.50 -17.74
C PRO A 147 -19.64 -6.73 -16.83
N PRO A 148 -20.71 -7.54 -16.82
CA PRO A 148 -20.68 -8.84 -16.16
C PRO A 148 -19.53 -9.71 -16.66
N LYS A 149 -18.91 -10.51 -15.77
CA LYS A 149 -17.84 -11.47 -16.10
C LYS A 149 -16.65 -10.84 -16.84
N SER A 150 -16.36 -9.58 -16.57
CA SER A 150 -15.27 -8.83 -17.21
C SER A 150 -14.12 -8.56 -16.29
N ARG A 151 -12.99 -8.18 -16.88
CA ARG A 151 -11.77 -7.72 -16.19
C ARG A 151 -11.38 -6.36 -16.72
N GLN A 152 -10.87 -5.52 -15.82
CA GLN A 152 -10.40 -4.18 -16.14
C GLN A 152 -9.09 -3.89 -15.42
N LEU A 153 -8.11 -3.40 -16.16
CA LEU A 153 -6.89 -2.83 -15.60
C LEU A 153 -7.21 -1.42 -15.09
N VAL A 154 -6.81 -1.14 -13.86
CA VAL A 154 -6.84 0.21 -13.25
C VAL A 154 -5.43 0.66 -12.91
N PHE A 155 -5.23 1.95 -12.67
CA PHE A 155 -3.91 2.54 -12.46
C PHE A 155 -2.95 2.24 -13.63
N THR A 156 -3.39 2.54 -14.83
CA THR A 156 -2.68 2.19 -16.08
C THR A 156 -1.26 2.79 -16.17
N ASP A 157 -0.96 3.86 -15.42
CA ASP A 157 0.39 4.45 -15.34
C ASP A 157 1.44 3.47 -14.77
N LEU A 158 1.01 2.42 -14.05
CA LEU A 158 1.91 1.34 -13.60
C LEU A 158 2.53 0.57 -14.78
N GLU A 159 1.87 0.52 -15.93
CA GLU A 159 2.41 -0.11 -17.15
C GLU A 159 3.68 0.57 -17.65
N HIS A 160 3.90 1.83 -17.28
CA HIS A 160 5.06 2.64 -17.63
C HIS A 160 6.07 2.76 -16.48
N SER A 161 5.94 1.93 -15.45
CA SER A 161 6.74 2.00 -14.23
C SER A 161 7.51 0.70 -13.99
N PRO A 162 8.58 0.42 -14.78
CA PRO A 162 9.41 -0.74 -14.55
C PRO A 162 10.13 -0.62 -13.20
N ILE A 163 10.19 -1.72 -12.46
CA ILE A 163 10.81 -1.82 -11.16
C ILE A 163 12.14 -2.57 -11.34
N PRO A 164 13.29 -1.89 -11.24
CA PRO A 164 14.60 -2.53 -11.35
C PRO A 164 14.83 -3.53 -10.22
N LYS A 165 15.83 -4.38 -10.41
CA LYS A 165 16.31 -5.28 -9.35
C LYS A 165 16.64 -4.50 -8.07
N ASP A 166 16.32 -5.09 -6.93
CA ASP A 166 16.53 -4.57 -5.56
C ASP A 166 15.81 -3.23 -5.27
N ALA A 167 14.94 -2.78 -6.18
CA ALA A 167 14.15 -1.58 -5.94
C ALA A 167 12.82 -1.92 -5.26
N LEU A 168 12.49 -1.12 -4.23
CA LEU A 168 11.16 -1.05 -3.65
C LEU A 168 10.28 -0.18 -4.52
N PHE A 169 9.04 -0.62 -4.70
CA PHE A 169 7.97 0.14 -5.34
C PHE A 169 6.67 -0.04 -4.55
N THR A 170 6.05 1.06 -4.20
CA THR A 170 4.83 1.05 -3.38
C THR A 170 3.79 2.01 -3.97
N GLY A 171 2.51 1.73 -3.71
CA GLY A 171 1.44 2.59 -4.19
C GLY A 171 0.08 2.29 -3.58
N ILE A 172 -0.85 3.18 -3.87
CA ILE A 172 -2.20 3.20 -3.33
C ILE A 172 -3.20 3.41 -4.47
N VAL A 173 -4.29 2.64 -4.43
CA VAL A 173 -5.52 2.93 -5.19
C VAL A 173 -6.68 3.02 -4.21
N ASP A 174 -7.34 4.18 -4.15
CA ASP A 174 -8.59 4.37 -3.41
C ASP A 174 -9.76 4.34 -4.40
N LEU A 175 -10.72 3.46 -4.16
CA LEU A 175 -11.85 3.24 -5.07
C LEU A 175 -13.15 2.97 -4.31
N GLN A 176 -14.25 3.05 -5.04
CA GLN A 176 -15.56 2.63 -4.57
C GLN A 176 -16.28 1.82 -5.65
N THR A 177 -16.96 0.76 -5.22
CA THR A 177 -17.70 -0.16 -6.09
C THR A 177 -19.19 -0.15 -5.74
N SER A 178 -20.06 -0.32 -6.73
CA SER A 178 -21.52 -0.42 -6.50
C SER A 178 -21.95 -1.82 -6.08
N ALA A 179 -21.13 -2.84 -6.35
CA ALA A 179 -21.31 -4.23 -5.97
C ALA A 179 -19.93 -4.87 -5.71
N PRO A 180 -19.82 -6.05 -5.10
CA PRO A 180 -18.53 -6.70 -4.89
C PRO A 180 -17.74 -6.86 -6.18
N VAL A 181 -16.44 -6.51 -6.12
CA VAL A 181 -15.47 -6.74 -7.18
C VAL A 181 -14.31 -7.55 -6.62
N PHE A 182 -13.72 -8.45 -7.40
CA PHE A 182 -12.51 -9.14 -7.02
C PHE A 182 -11.30 -8.38 -7.54
N ALA A 183 -10.44 -7.91 -6.65
CA ALA A 183 -9.26 -7.16 -6.99
C ALA A 183 -8.01 -8.03 -6.88
N ARG A 184 -7.06 -7.82 -7.80
CA ARG A 184 -5.77 -8.51 -7.84
C ARG A 184 -4.65 -7.51 -8.00
N VAL A 185 -3.56 -7.77 -7.30
CA VAL A 185 -2.25 -7.16 -7.51
C VAL A 185 -1.38 -8.22 -8.16
N ASP A 186 -1.00 -8.00 -9.41
CA ASP A 186 -0.25 -8.96 -10.22
C ASP A 186 1.14 -8.39 -10.55
N ARG A 187 2.12 -9.28 -10.62
CA ARG A 187 3.41 -9.01 -11.25
C ARG A 187 3.31 -9.23 -12.76
N LYS A 188 3.83 -8.32 -13.55
CA LYS A 188 3.94 -8.43 -15.01
C LYS A 188 5.39 -8.35 -15.47
N SER A 189 5.74 -9.10 -16.48
CA SER A 189 7.02 -8.96 -17.18
C SER A 189 7.07 -7.63 -17.93
N VAL A 190 8.24 -7.05 -18.05
CA VAL A 190 8.52 -5.96 -18.99
C VAL A 190 8.82 -6.59 -20.33
N VAL A 191 7.87 -6.58 -21.24
CA VAL A 191 8.06 -6.99 -22.62
C VAL A 191 8.35 -5.75 -23.44
#